data_2cc99cab77add90b4ec84abc8439481f
#
_entry.id   2cc99cab77add90b4ec84abc8439481f
#
_cell.length_a   1.000
_cell.length_b   1.000
_cell.length_c   1.000
_cell.angle_alpha   90.00
_cell.angle_beta   90.00
_cell.angle_gamma   90.00
#
_symmetry.space_group_name_H-M   'P 1'
#
loop_
_entity.id
_entity.type
_entity.pdbx_description
1 polymer ?
#
loop_
_entity_poly.entity_id
_entity_poly.type
_entity_poly.pdbx_seq_one_letter_code
_entity_poly.pdbx_strand_id
1 'polypeptide(L)'
;MIAGHFGIAMATRARWSRLPLLVIVIASIVPDIIDFTTAAFRVCGTNGLYSHSLPAIAIESIVLGIVASLIWRSPRAGLTVASMIVLHLVADYITGQKVLWAHGPIVGLNLYSHPLADFALETVVTFTGWRMLRTSPARDPWTSAPVLLVALLAGQAALDIASYAMGPLKPNGCPAPTRVQSSIRRESGTRSSGRAPDRPPSPSRG
;
A
#
# COMPACT_ATOMS: atom_id res chain seq x y z
N MET A 1 -3.64 -4.09 1.54
CA MET A 1 -3.37 -5.55 1.37
C MET A 1 -2.96 -6.19 2.70
N ILE A 2 -3.91 -6.63 3.56
CA ILE A 2 -3.53 -7.09 4.92
C ILE A 2 -3.10 -8.56 4.92
N ALA A 3 -3.93 -9.48 4.44
CA ALA A 3 -3.60 -10.90 4.46
C ALA A 3 -2.35 -11.23 3.60
N GLY A 4 -2.19 -10.57 2.46
CA GLY A 4 -1.03 -10.74 1.61
C GLY A 4 0.29 -10.38 2.29
N HIS A 5 0.34 -9.36 3.16
CA HIS A 5 1.53 -9.03 3.94
C HIS A 5 1.91 -10.17 4.89
N PHE A 6 0.93 -10.83 5.52
CA PHE A 6 1.19 -12.04 6.29
C PHE A 6 1.70 -13.18 5.40
N GLY A 7 1.17 -13.34 4.19
CA GLY A 7 1.65 -14.31 3.22
C GLY A 7 3.12 -14.11 2.86
N ILE A 8 3.51 -12.88 2.55
CA ILE A 8 4.91 -12.50 2.26
C ILE A 8 5.81 -12.76 3.48
N ALA A 9 5.35 -12.42 4.69
CA ALA A 9 6.09 -12.68 5.92
C ALA A 9 6.32 -14.18 6.15
N MET A 10 5.30 -15.00 5.95
CA MET A 10 5.39 -16.46 6.06
C MET A 10 6.36 -17.06 5.03
N ALA A 11 6.30 -16.61 3.78
CA ALA A 11 7.23 -17.04 2.72
C ALA A 11 8.68 -16.66 3.06
N THR A 12 8.90 -15.46 3.57
CA THR A 12 10.21 -14.96 3.99
C THR A 12 10.76 -15.80 5.14
N ARG A 13 9.95 -16.11 6.15
CA ARG A 13 10.33 -16.98 7.26
C ARG A 13 10.72 -18.37 6.78
N ALA A 14 9.96 -18.92 5.84
CA ALA A 14 10.17 -20.26 5.32
C ALA A 14 11.51 -20.43 4.58
N ARG A 15 11.97 -19.38 3.91
CA ARG A 15 13.10 -19.49 2.95
C ARG A 15 14.39 -18.83 3.42
N TRP A 16 14.32 -17.67 4.03
CA TRP A 16 15.49 -16.79 4.16
C TRP A 16 15.77 -16.28 5.56
N SER A 17 14.85 -16.43 6.50
CA SER A 17 14.99 -15.77 7.78
C SER A 17 15.02 -16.72 8.96
N ARG A 18 15.95 -16.46 9.90
CA ARG A 18 15.96 -17.04 11.24
C ARG A 18 15.24 -16.20 12.27
N LEU A 19 14.75 -15.00 11.85
CA LEU A 19 13.99 -14.13 12.73
C LEU A 19 12.67 -14.78 13.14
N PRO A 20 12.16 -14.54 14.35
CA PRO A 20 10.80 -14.94 14.71
C PRO A 20 9.79 -14.43 13.69
N LEU A 21 8.78 -15.25 13.37
CA LEU A 21 7.74 -14.85 12.41
C LEU A 21 7.07 -13.55 12.80
N LEU A 22 6.80 -13.36 14.10
CA LEU A 22 6.21 -12.13 14.63
C LEU A 22 7.00 -10.87 14.23
N VAL A 23 8.32 -10.92 14.28
CA VAL A 23 9.18 -9.78 13.89
C VAL A 23 9.03 -9.48 12.41
N ILE A 24 8.98 -10.51 11.56
CA ILE A 24 8.83 -10.36 10.12
C ILE A 24 7.44 -9.82 9.79
N VAL A 25 6.40 -10.29 10.48
CA VAL A 25 5.02 -9.78 10.36
C VAL A 25 4.96 -8.32 10.77
N ILE A 26 5.51 -7.97 11.93
CA ILE A 26 5.54 -6.56 12.37
C ILE A 26 6.25 -5.70 11.32
N ALA A 27 7.43 -6.13 10.83
CA ALA A 27 8.15 -5.39 9.79
C ALA A 27 7.33 -5.22 8.50
N SER A 28 6.49 -6.20 8.15
CA SER A 28 5.65 -6.14 6.97
C SER A 28 4.43 -5.23 7.10
N ILE A 29 4.07 -4.77 8.30
CA ILE A 29 2.92 -3.89 8.56
C ILE A 29 3.32 -2.55 9.21
N VAL A 30 4.61 -2.28 9.38
CA VAL A 30 5.09 -1.01 9.98
C VAL A 30 4.52 0.21 9.28
N PRO A 31 4.51 0.33 7.93
CA PRO A 31 3.94 1.51 7.27
C PRO A 31 2.47 1.71 7.61
N ASP A 32 1.69 0.64 7.73
CA ASP A 32 0.28 0.72 8.15
C ASP A 32 0.15 1.18 9.61
N ILE A 33 1.03 0.69 10.50
CA ILE A 33 1.04 1.13 11.91
C ILE A 33 1.31 2.63 11.99
N ILE A 34 2.23 3.15 11.18
CA ILE A 34 2.53 4.58 11.11
C ILE A 34 1.31 5.35 10.57
N ASP A 35 0.66 4.85 9.54
CA ASP A 35 -0.55 5.47 8.96
C ASP A 35 -1.69 5.53 9.98
N PHE A 36 -1.97 4.44 10.68
CA PHE A 36 -2.96 4.42 11.77
C PHE A 36 -2.60 5.37 12.91
N THR A 37 -1.32 5.43 13.27
CA THR A 37 -0.84 6.30 14.33
C THR A 37 -1.00 7.77 13.95
N THR A 38 -0.57 8.16 12.75
CA THR A 38 -0.71 9.54 12.24
C THR A 38 -2.18 9.93 12.12
N ALA A 39 -3.05 9.02 11.68
CA ALA A 39 -4.49 9.24 11.64
C ALA A 39 -5.09 9.43 13.04
N ALA A 40 -4.68 8.62 14.02
CA ALA A 40 -5.15 8.75 15.41
C ALA A 40 -4.76 10.08 16.04
N PHE A 41 -3.58 10.60 15.73
CA PHE A 41 -3.11 11.92 16.15
C PHE A 41 -3.60 13.06 15.25
N ARG A 42 -4.49 12.79 14.29
CA ARG A 42 -5.03 13.78 13.34
C ARG A 42 -3.96 14.55 12.56
N VAL A 43 -2.86 13.90 12.29
CA VAL A 43 -1.82 14.45 11.41
C VAL A 43 -2.34 14.41 9.98
N CYS A 44 -2.67 15.58 9.44
CA CYS A 44 -3.19 15.71 8.09
C CYS A 44 -2.09 15.51 7.07
N GLY A 45 -2.18 14.42 6.32
CA GLY A 45 -1.32 14.11 5.19
C GLY A 45 -2.14 13.56 4.03
N THR A 46 -1.56 13.56 2.85
CA THR A 46 -2.19 12.98 1.67
C THR A 46 -1.83 11.50 1.57
N ASN A 47 -2.85 10.63 1.52
CA ASN A 47 -2.76 9.20 1.11
C ASN A 47 -1.43 8.49 1.43
N GLY A 48 -1.09 8.36 2.71
CA GLY A 48 0.11 7.64 3.13
C GLY A 48 1.43 8.40 2.92
N LEU A 49 1.41 9.74 2.87
CA LEU A 49 2.62 10.54 2.67
C LEU A 49 3.73 10.22 3.68
N TYR A 50 3.37 10.00 4.94
CA TYR A 50 4.32 9.78 6.03
C TYR A 50 4.72 8.32 6.25
N SER A 51 4.09 7.38 5.55
CA SER A 51 4.28 5.95 5.74
C SER A 51 4.51 5.19 4.43
N HIS A 52 3.90 5.61 3.33
CA HIS A 52 3.91 4.88 2.05
C HIS A 52 4.56 5.66 0.92
N SER A 53 5.12 6.85 1.17
CA SER A 53 5.93 7.55 0.17
C SER A 53 7.32 6.93 0.05
N LEU A 54 7.97 7.08 -1.11
CA LEU A 54 9.33 6.57 -1.30
C LEU A 54 10.33 7.08 -0.24
N PRO A 55 10.34 8.39 0.13
CA PRO A 55 11.22 8.86 1.19
C PRO A 55 10.90 8.23 2.56
N ALA A 56 9.63 8.08 2.90
CA ALA A 56 9.21 7.47 4.17
C ALA A 56 9.69 6.02 4.25
N ILE A 57 9.38 5.21 3.25
CA ILE A 57 9.80 3.81 3.16
C ILE A 57 11.34 3.67 3.19
N ALA A 58 12.08 4.57 2.51
CA ALA A 58 13.52 4.55 2.55
C ALA A 58 14.05 4.79 3.98
N ILE A 59 13.52 5.78 4.67
CA ILE A 59 13.89 6.09 6.06
C ILE A 59 13.53 4.92 6.99
N GLU A 60 12.32 4.41 6.91
CA GLU A 60 11.84 3.29 7.72
C GLU A 60 12.68 2.04 7.50
N SER A 61 12.97 1.70 6.24
CA SER A 61 13.78 0.54 5.87
C SER A 61 15.20 0.64 6.40
N ILE A 62 15.83 1.81 6.27
CA ILE A 62 17.19 2.04 6.75
C ILE A 62 17.24 2.00 8.29
N VAL A 63 16.37 2.76 8.95
CA VAL A 63 16.37 2.88 10.41
C VAL A 63 16.07 1.53 11.05
N LEU A 64 14.95 0.88 10.67
CA LEU A 64 14.55 -0.39 11.25
C LEU A 64 15.47 -1.54 10.84
N GLY A 65 16.05 -1.49 9.63
CA GLY A 65 17.08 -2.42 9.20
C GLY A 65 18.34 -2.33 10.05
N ILE A 66 18.81 -1.11 10.35
CA ILE A 66 19.95 -0.91 11.26
C ILE A 66 19.62 -1.41 12.67
N VAL A 67 18.47 -1.03 13.22
CA VAL A 67 18.02 -1.47 14.55
C VAL A 67 17.95 -3.01 14.63
N ALA A 68 17.37 -3.65 13.64
CA ALA A 68 17.32 -5.11 13.57
C ALA A 68 18.74 -5.72 13.45
N SER A 69 19.62 -5.14 12.66
CA SER A 69 21.01 -5.60 12.56
C SER A 69 21.73 -5.56 13.90
N LEU A 70 21.51 -4.52 14.68
CA LEU A 70 22.14 -4.33 16.00
C LEU A 70 21.55 -5.31 17.04
N ILE A 71 20.20 -5.42 17.12
CA ILE A 71 19.53 -6.29 18.09
C ILE A 71 19.92 -7.76 17.86
N TRP A 72 19.87 -8.23 16.63
CA TRP A 72 20.18 -9.64 16.31
C TRP A 72 21.65 -9.87 15.95
N ARG A 73 22.50 -8.83 16.05
CA ARG A 73 23.92 -8.89 15.68
C ARG A 73 24.15 -9.56 14.32
N SER A 74 23.29 -9.25 13.37
CA SER A 74 23.27 -9.92 12.06
C SER A 74 22.81 -8.94 10.96
N PRO A 75 23.65 -8.61 9.99
CA PRO A 75 23.24 -7.80 8.86
C PRO A 75 22.14 -8.44 8.01
N ARG A 76 22.05 -9.78 8.02
CA ARG A 76 20.95 -10.50 7.36
C ARG A 76 19.61 -10.23 8.03
N ALA A 77 19.55 -10.07 9.35
CA ALA A 77 18.35 -9.69 10.06
C ALA A 77 17.87 -8.30 9.64
N GLY A 78 18.80 -7.34 9.59
CA GLY A 78 18.49 -5.99 9.12
C GLY A 78 18.01 -5.94 7.68
N LEU A 79 18.69 -6.66 6.79
CA LEU A 79 18.28 -6.77 5.39
C LEU A 79 16.88 -7.39 5.25
N THR A 80 16.57 -8.41 6.06
CA THR A 80 15.23 -9.02 6.06
C THR A 80 14.17 -8.00 6.45
N VAL A 81 14.37 -7.26 7.55
CA VAL A 81 13.43 -6.24 8.02
C VAL A 81 13.26 -5.13 6.98
N ALA A 82 14.36 -4.59 6.45
CA ALA A 82 14.33 -3.57 5.41
C ALA A 82 13.58 -4.06 4.15
N SER A 83 13.85 -5.29 3.72
CA SER A 83 13.16 -5.87 2.55
C SER A 83 11.68 -6.05 2.78
N MET A 84 11.23 -6.38 3.99
CA MET A 84 9.80 -6.51 4.30
C MET A 84 9.07 -5.17 4.17
N ILE A 85 9.69 -4.07 4.62
CA ILE A 85 9.13 -2.72 4.50
C ILE A 85 9.03 -2.30 3.02
N VAL A 86 10.06 -2.58 2.22
CA VAL A 86 10.02 -2.30 0.77
C VAL A 86 8.96 -3.15 0.07
N LEU A 87 8.88 -4.45 0.39
CA LEU A 87 7.87 -5.35 -0.19
C LEU A 87 6.44 -4.94 0.20
N HIS A 88 6.24 -4.38 1.40
CA HIS A 88 4.97 -3.78 1.77
C HIS A 88 4.55 -2.70 0.76
N LEU A 89 5.44 -1.72 0.49
CA LEU A 89 5.14 -0.66 -0.47
C LEU A 89 4.82 -1.21 -1.87
N VAL A 90 5.61 -2.19 -2.35
CA VAL A 90 5.36 -2.82 -3.66
C VAL A 90 3.98 -3.47 -3.70
N ALA A 91 3.61 -4.20 -2.64
CA ALA A 91 2.32 -4.82 -2.53
C ALA A 91 1.18 -3.78 -2.52
N ASP A 92 1.37 -2.68 -1.80
CA ASP A 92 0.39 -1.61 -1.72
C ASP A 92 0.25 -0.81 -3.02
N TYR A 93 1.29 -0.71 -3.85
CA TYR A 93 1.17 -0.14 -5.19
C TYR A 93 0.41 -1.06 -6.15
N ILE A 94 0.41 -2.36 -5.92
CA ILE A 94 -0.40 -3.30 -6.70
C ILE A 94 -1.87 -3.19 -6.30
N THR A 95 -2.18 -3.11 -5.01
CA THR A 95 -3.55 -3.15 -4.52
C THR A 95 -4.21 -1.78 -4.40
N GLY A 96 -3.46 -0.75 -4.05
CA GLY A 96 -3.98 0.60 -3.80
C GLY A 96 -3.38 1.67 -4.70
N GLN A 97 -3.57 2.91 -4.27
CA GLN A 97 -2.97 4.11 -4.84
C GLN A 97 -2.31 4.91 -3.72
N LYS A 98 -1.03 5.19 -3.87
CA LYS A 98 -0.23 5.93 -2.87
C LYS A 98 0.51 7.08 -3.53
N VAL A 99 0.78 8.14 -2.76
CA VAL A 99 1.59 9.27 -3.22
C VAL A 99 3.08 8.88 -3.23
N LEU A 100 3.80 9.18 -4.31
CA LEU A 100 5.23 8.87 -4.39
C LEU A 100 6.09 9.72 -3.46
N TRP A 101 5.80 11.03 -3.37
CA TRP A 101 6.47 12.00 -2.49
C TRP A 101 5.57 13.21 -2.25
N ALA A 102 5.96 14.13 -1.39
CA ALA A 102 5.21 15.36 -1.12
C ALA A 102 4.94 16.12 -2.43
N HIS A 103 3.67 16.39 -2.71
CA HIS A 103 3.20 17.00 -3.97
C HIS A 103 3.50 16.18 -5.24
N GLY A 104 3.91 14.93 -5.10
CA GLY A 104 4.19 14.02 -6.21
C GLY A 104 2.94 13.36 -6.79
N PRO A 105 3.11 12.58 -7.86
CA PRO A 105 2.02 11.83 -8.45
C PRO A 105 1.51 10.74 -7.51
N ILE A 106 0.22 10.42 -7.65
CA ILE A 106 -0.39 9.25 -7.04
C ILE A 106 -0.23 8.10 -8.02
N VAL A 107 0.34 6.99 -7.59
CA VAL A 107 0.58 5.80 -8.39
C VAL A 107 0.02 4.55 -7.74
N GLY A 108 -0.20 3.51 -8.54
CA GLY A 108 -0.71 2.21 -8.12
C GLY A 108 -1.82 1.71 -9.03
N LEU A 109 -2.02 0.41 -9.06
CA LEU A 109 -2.99 -0.24 -9.93
C LEU A 109 -4.44 -0.14 -9.43
N ASN A 110 -4.63 0.32 -8.19
CA ASN A 110 -5.95 0.52 -7.58
C ASN A 110 -6.85 -0.74 -7.61
N LEU A 111 -6.27 -1.89 -7.30
CA LEU A 111 -6.99 -3.16 -7.32
C LEU A 111 -8.15 -3.19 -6.31
N TYR A 112 -8.07 -2.35 -5.25
CA TYR A 112 -9.17 -2.15 -4.29
C TYR A 112 -10.49 -1.69 -4.93
N SER A 113 -10.45 -1.09 -6.13
CA SER A 113 -11.67 -0.81 -6.89
C SER A 113 -12.32 -2.07 -7.48
N HIS A 114 -11.63 -3.21 -7.43
CA HIS A 114 -12.06 -4.52 -7.93
C HIS A 114 -11.96 -5.58 -6.82
N PRO A 115 -12.87 -5.60 -5.84
CA PRO A 115 -12.74 -6.40 -4.60
C PRO A 115 -12.48 -7.89 -4.82
N LEU A 116 -13.08 -8.48 -5.85
CA LEU A 116 -12.87 -9.89 -6.18
C LEU A 116 -11.45 -10.16 -6.68
N ALA A 117 -10.88 -9.26 -7.47
CA ALA A 117 -9.52 -9.40 -7.97
C ALA A 117 -8.50 -9.17 -6.86
N ASP A 118 -8.74 -8.21 -5.98
CA ASP A 118 -7.94 -7.96 -4.79
C ASP A 118 -7.94 -9.16 -3.85
N PHE A 119 -9.12 -9.65 -3.48
CA PHE A 119 -9.27 -10.83 -2.65
C PHE A 119 -8.61 -12.08 -3.25
N ALA A 120 -8.73 -12.29 -4.57
CA ALA A 120 -8.09 -13.40 -5.26
C ALA A 120 -6.55 -13.31 -5.18
N LEU A 121 -5.98 -12.12 -5.42
CA LEU A 121 -4.55 -11.88 -5.31
C LEU A 121 -4.06 -12.15 -3.88
N GLU A 122 -4.74 -11.56 -2.88
CA GLU A 122 -4.38 -11.73 -1.48
C GLU A 122 -4.47 -13.19 -1.04
N THR A 123 -5.50 -13.90 -1.50
CA THR A 123 -5.66 -15.35 -1.25
C THR A 123 -4.48 -16.15 -1.81
N VAL A 124 -4.09 -15.90 -3.06
CA VAL A 124 -2.95 -16.60 -3.69
C VAL A 124 -1.65 -16.33 -2.94
N VAL A 125 -1.38 -15.08 -2.60
CA VAL A 125 -0.16 -14.70 -1.86
C VAL A 125 -0.14 -15.32 -0.47
N THR A 126 -1.25 -15.22 0.25
CA THR A 126 -1.38 -15.76 1.63
C THR A 126 -1.28 -17.28 1.64
N PHE A 127 -2.00 -17.95 0.75
CA PHE A 127 -1.96 -19.40 0.62
C PHE A 127 -0.56 -19.90 0.26
N THR A 128 0.11 -19.25 -0.68
CA THR A 128 1.46 -19.60 -1.11
C THR A 128 2.45 -19.45 0.05
N GLY A 129 2.42 -18.33 0.76
CA GLY A 129 3.27 -18.10 1.92
C GLY A 129 3.04 -19.10 3.05
N TRP A 130 1.76 -19.37 3.37
CA TRP A 130 1.39 -20.38 4.35
C TRP A 130 1.85 -21.78 3.95
N ARG A 131 1.66 -22.18 2.70
CA ARG A 131 2.12 -23.48 2.20
C ARG A 131 3.65 -23.61 2.29
N MET A 132 4.38 -22.57 1.90
CA MET A 132 5.84 -22.54 2.02
C MET A 132 6.27 -22.72 3.47
N LEU A 133 5.66 -22.00 4.41
CA LEU A 133 5.97 -22.11 5.84
C LEU A 133 5.63 -23.51 6.37
N ARG A 134 4.46 -24.05 6.03
CA ARG A 134 4.02 -25.38 6.46
C ARG A 134 4.98 -26.51 6.01
N THR A 135 5.58 -26.38 4.84
CA THR A 135 6.51 -27.39 4.31
C THR A 135 7.97 -27.13 4.66
N SER A 136 8.27 -26.03 5.36
CA SER A 136 9.63 -25.66 5.72
C SER A 136 10.07 -26.26 7.07
N PRO A 137 11.39 -26.38 7.31
CA PRO A 137 11.91 -26.72 8.63
C PRO A 137 11.60 -25.67 9.70
N ALA A 138 11.24 -24.45 9.29
CA ALA A 138 10.89 -23.33 10.17
C ALA A 138 9.41 -23.34 10.61
N ARG A 139 8.66 -24.39 10.28
CA ARG A 139 7.27 -24.54 10.67
C ARG A 139 7.10 -24.57 12.17
N ASP A 140 6.05 -23.92 12.62
CA ASP A 140 5.54 -23.99 13.97
C ASP A 140 4.11 -24.55 13.92
N PRO A 141 3.67 -25.42 14.87
CA PRO A 141 2.34 -26.02 14.85
C PRO A 141 1.20 -25.01 14.74
N TRP A 142 1.32 -23.88 15.42
CA TRP A 142 0.30 -22.83 15.43
C TRP A 142 0.25 -22.04 14.12
N THR A 143 1.42 -21.62 13.62
CA THR A 143 1.52 -20.79 12.42
C THR A 143 1.30 -21.57 11.13
N SER A 144 1.50 -22.89 11.15
CA SER A 144 1.23 -23.78 10.03
C SER A 144 -0.16 -24.43 10.06
N ALA A 145 -0.95 -24.16 11.09
CA ALA A 145 -2.30 -24.70 11.20
C ALA A 145 -3.24 -24.14 10.12
N PRO A 146 -4.09 -24.96 9.49
CA PRO A 146 -5.06 -24.50 8.51
C PRO A 146 -6.03 -23.44 9.06
N VAL A 147 -6.30 -23.48 10.38
CA VAL A 147 -7.18 -22.49 11.02
C VAL A 147 -6.63 -21.08 10.92
N LEU A 148 -5.31 -20.88 10.95
CA LEU A 148 -4.70 -19.58 10.75
C LEU A 148 -4.95 -19.07 9.33
N LEU A 149 -4.77 -19.92 8.32
CA LEU A 149 -5.06 -19.55 6.94
C LEU A 149 -6.53 -19.13 6.77
N VAL A 150 -7.45 -19.96 7.29
CA VAL A 150 -8.89 -19.64 7.22
C VAL A 150 -9.20 -18.32 7.94
N ALA A 151 -8.63 -18.10 9.12
CA ALA A 151 -8.83 -16.86 9.88
C ALA A 151 -8.31 -15.62 9.12
N LEU A 152 -7.13 -15.72 8.50
CA LEU A 152 -6.57 -14.62 7.68
C LEU A 152 -7.46 -14.31 6.47
N LEU A 153 -7.91 -15.33 5.75
CA LEU A 153 -8.75 -15.15 4.56
C LEU A 153 -10.15 -14.66 4.93
N ALA A 154 -10.73 -15.15 6.02
CA ALA A 154 -12.03 -14.67 6.52
C ALA A 154 -11.94 -13.21 7.00
N GLY A 155 -10.85 -12.86 7.70
CA GLY A 155 -10.56 -11.48 8.11
C GLY A 155 -10.41 -10.55 6.92
N GLN A 156 -9.68 -10.96 5.88
CA GLN A 156 -9.55 -10.19 4.65
C GLN A 156 -10.89 -9.99 3.96
N ALA A 157 -11.67 -11.06 3.77
CA ALA A 157 -13.00 -10.95 3.16
C ALA A 157 -13.91 -9.99 3.94
N ALA A 158 -13.87 -10.04 5.27
CA ALA A 158 -14.65 -9.12 6.11
C ALA A 158 -14.20 -7.66 5.93
N LEU A 159 -12.90 -7.40 5.82
CA LEU A 159 -12.37 -6.06 5.58
C LEU A 159 -12.73 -5.54 4.19
N ASP A 160 -12.66 -6.38 3.17
CA ASP A 160 -13.03 -6.01 1.79
C ASP A 160 -14.51 -5.66 1.70
N ILE A 161 -15.38 -6.47 2.31
CA ILE A 161 -16.82 -6.22 2.39
C ILE A 161 -17.09 -4.92 3.16
N ALA A 162 -16.44 -4.72 4.31
CA ALA A 162 -16.60 -3.52 5.11
C ALA A 162 -16.15 -2.26 4.34
N SER A 163 -15.00 -2.32 3.68
CA SER A 163 -14.47 -1.22 2.87
C SER A 163 -15.38 -0.87 1.70
N TYR A 164 -15.95 -1.88 1.04
CA TYR A 164 -16.90 -1.68 -0.04
C TYR A 164 -18.21 -1.06 0.47
N ALA A 165 -18.73 -1.54 1.61
CA ALA A 165 -20.00 -1.07 2.18
C ALA A 165 -19.91 0.34 2.77
N MET A 166 -18.79 0.69 3.41
CA MET A 166 -18.60 1.98 4.06
C MET A 166 -18.09 3.07 3.11
N GLY A 167 -17.58 2.70 1.95
CA GLY A 167 -16.89 3.60 1.03
C GLY A 167 -15.55 4.11 1.60
N PRO A 168 -14.85 4.98 0.85
CA PRO A 168 -13.56 5.48 1.29
C PRO A 168 -13.70 6.28 2.58
N LEU A 169 -12.94 5.87 3.61
CA LEU A 169 -12.86 6.56 4.88
C LEU A 169 -12.40 8.01 4.63
N LYS A 170 -13.28 8.98 4.90
CA LYS A 170 -12.89 10.39 4.86
C LYS A 170 -11.94 10.65 6.02
N PRO A 171 -10.77 11.28 5.79
CA PRO A 171 -9.88 11.67 6.87
C PRO A 171 -10.63 12.59 7.83
N ASN A 172 -10.96 12.11 9.00
CA ASN A 172 -11.72 12.88 10.00
C ASN A 172 -10.88 14.08 10.45
N GLY A 173 -11.34 15.28 10.16
CA GLY A 173 -10.82 16.53 10.71
C GLY A 173 -9.69 17.20 9.92
N CYS A 174 -9.32 16.71 8.76
CA CYS A 174 -8.41 17.46 7.89
C CYS A 174 -9.17 18.51 7.09
N PRO A 175 -8.69 19.77 7.02
CA PRO A 175 -9.30 20.77 6.16
C PRO A 175 -9.32 20.27 4.73
N ALA A 176 -10.46 20.45 4.04
CA ALA A 176 -10.55 20.15 2.62
C ALA A 176 -9.40 20.89 1.89
N PRO A 177 -8.74 20.28 0.90
CA PRO A 177 -7.69 20.95 0.15
C PRO A 177 -8.27 22.27 -0.37
N THR A 178 -7.66 23.38 0.03
CA THR A 178 -8.08 24.72 -0.38
C THR A 178 -8.15 24.78 -1.90
N ARG A 179 -9.22 25.37 -2.43
CA ARG A 179 -9.56 25.43 -3.88
C ARG A 179 -8.48 25.95 -4.83
N VAL A 180 -7.29 26.25 -4.34
CA VAL A 180 -6.15 26.72 -5.17
C VAL A 180 -5.75 25.70 -6.23
N GLN A 181 -5.96 24.39 -6.00
CA GLN A 181 -5.63 23.39 -7.00
C GLN A 181 -6.66 23.24 -8.15
N SER A 182 -7.88 23.75 -7.96
CA SER A 182 -8.90 23.69 -9.02
C SER A 182 -8.79 24.86 -10.02
N SER A 183 -8.16 25.97 -9.66
CA SER A 183 -7.92 27.10 -10.55
C SER A 183 -6.82 26.81 -11.57
N ILE A 184 -5.75 26.15 -11.15
CA ILE A 184 -4.63 25.79 -12.05
C ILE A 184 -5.10 24.81 -13.15
N ARG A 185 -6.02 23.91 -12.83
CA ARG A 185 -6.56 22.95 -13.80
C ARG A 185 -7.54 23.60 -14.79
N ARG A 186 -8.20 24.69 -14.44
CA ARG A 186 -9.09 25.44 -15.36
C ARG A 186 -8.30 26.32 -16.32
N GLU A 187 -7.20 26.93 -15.89
CA GLU A 187 -6.38 27.76 -16.75
C GLU A 187 -5.62 26.98 -17.82
N SER A 188 -5.23 25.74 -17.55
CA SER A 188 -4.59 24.88 -18.55
C SER A 188 -5.58 24.31 -19.59
N GLY A 189 -6.88 24.23 -19.25
CA GLY A 189 -7.92 23.71 -20.15
C GLY A 189 -8.48 24.74 -21.14
N THR A 190 -8.37 26.03 -20.86
CA THR A 190 -8.96 27.10 -21.72
C THR A 190 -8.01 27.64 -22.76
N ARG A 191 -6.74 27.25 -22.78
CA ARG A 191 -5.78 27.69 -23.81
C ARG A 191 -5.78 26.90 -25.13
N SER A 192 -6.61 25.87 -25.26
CA SER A 192 -6.64 25.00 -26.43
C SER A 192 -7.90 25.17 -27.33
N SER A 193 -8.80 26.07 -27.01
CA SER A 193 -9.87 26.42 -27.95
C SER A 193 -9.36 27.41 -28.99
N GLY A 194 -8.63 26.84 -29.95
CA GLY A 194 -8.12 27.54 -31.11
C GLY A 194 -9.24 28.20 -31.87
N ARG A 195 -9.01 29.47 -32.11
CA ARG A 195 -9.68 30.37 -33.05
C ARG A 195 -10.04 29.63 -34.33
N ALA A 196 -11.34 29.43 -34.56
CA ALA A 196 -11.82 28.96 -35.85
C ALA A 196 -11.47 30.01 -36.93
N PRO A 197 -10.99 29.62 -38.11
CA PRO A 197 -10.72 30.57 -39.20
C PRO A 197 -12.05 31.16 -39.74
N ASP A 198 -12.10 32.48 -39.86
CA ASP A 198 -13.20 33.25 -40.45
C ASP A 198 -13.58 32.67 -41.83
N ARG A 199 -14.83 32.29 -41.98
CA ARG A 199 -15.40 31.96 -43.30
C ARG A 199 -15.53 33.23 -44.12
N PRO A 200 -15.10 33.24 -45.40
CA PRO A 200 -15.33 34.34 -46.29
C PRO A 200 -16.84 34.50 -46.64
N PRO A 201 -17.32 35.72 -46.88
CA PRO A 201 -18.72 35.97 -47.20
C PRO A 201 -19.09 35.39 -48.58
N SER A 202 -20.26 34.76 -48.64
CA SER A 202 -20.84 34.23 -49.87
C SER A 202 -21.24 35.36 -50.84
N PRO A 203 -21.03 35.24 -52.18
CA PRO A 203 -21.45 36.24 -53.14
C PRO A 203 -22.97 36.26 -53.27
N SER A 204 -23.53 37.47 -53.21
CA SER A 204 -24.93 37.77 -53.57
C SER A 204 -25.20 37.50 -55.05
N ARG A 205 -26.19 36.63 -55.35
CA ARG A 205 -26.75 36.52 -56.68
C ARG A 205 -27.77 37.65 -56.88
N GLY A 206 -27.52 38.48 -57.84
CA GLY A 206 -28.50 39.31 -58.50
C GLY A 206 -29.29 38.55 -59.57
#